data_4c9e22c1e8a1acb611e68d846f185c1f
#
_entry.id   4c9e22c1e8a1acb611e68d846f185c1f
#
_cell.length_a   1.000
_cell.length_b   1.000
_cell.length_c   1.000
_cell.angle_alpha   90.00
_cell.angle_beta   90.00
_cell.angle_gamma   90.00
#
_symmetry.space_group_name_H-M   'P 1'
#
loop_
_entity.id
_entity.type
_entity.pdbx_description
1 polymer ?
#
loop_
_entity_poly.entity_id
_entity_poly.type
_entity_poly.pdbx_seq_one_letter_code
_entity_poly.pdbx_strand_id
1 'polypeptide(L)' 'MAEKADYKEIITEYKDQIRILKDEVDEMQSKLKEKDSALKRTSQKYEYAVEDLDKANIEIKKLEEQIKTFKGKPSKILT' A
#
# COMPACT_ATOMS: atom_id res chain seq x y z
N MET A 1 -35.73 -11.38 45.57
CA MET A 1 -35.99 -10.02 45.07
C MET A 1 -34.71 -9.29 44.70
N ALA A 2 -33.73 -9.31 45.58
CA ALA A 2 -32.39 -8.75 45.28
C ALA A 2 -31.76 -9.45 44.08
N GLU A 3 -31.99 -10.76 43.92
CA GLU A 3 -31.43 -11.51 42.79
C GLU A 3 -31.91 -11.03 41.43
N LYS A 4 -33.19 -10.66 41.28
CA LYS A 4 -33.72 -10.14 40.01
C LYS A 4 -33.10 -8.78 39.64
N ALA A 5 -32.86 -7.93 40.62
CA ALA A 5 -32.22 -6.67 40.40
C ALA A 5 -30.77 -6.84 39.96
N ASP A 6 -30.08 -7.77 40.59
CA ASP A 6 -28.69 -8.09 40.24
C ASP A 6 -28.58 -8.66 38.80
N TYR A 7 -29.50 -9.53 38.42
CA TYR A 7 -29.54 -10.07 37.06
C TYR A 7 -29.82 -8.98 36.04
N LYS A 8 -30.69 -8.04 36.33
CA LYS A 8 -30.97 -6.93 35.42
C LYS A 8 -29.74 -6.04 35.24
N GLU A 9 -29.02 -5.76 36.32
CA GLU A 9 -27.80 -4.97 36.25
C GLU A 9 -26.76 -5.69 35.41
N ILE A 10 -26.56 -6.98 35.63
CA ILE A 10 -25.62 -7.78 34.87
C ILE A 10 -25.96 -7.76 33.39
N ILE A 11 -27.25 -7.96 33.06
CA ILE A 11 -27.71 -7.93 31.67
C ILE A 11 -27.45 -6.55 31.04
N THR A 12 -27.73 -5.48 31.76
CA THR A 12 -27.48 -4.13 31.28
C THR A 12 -26.01 -3.89 31.01
N GLU A 13 -25.14 -4.34 31.91
CA GLU A 13 -23.70 -4.22 31.74
C GLU A 13 -23.22 -4.98 30.50
N TYR A 14 -23.68 -6.19 30.31
CA TYR A 14 -23.33 -6.96 29.11
C TYR A 14 -23.85 -6.31 27.82
N LYS A 15 -25.04 -5.76 27.84
CA LYS A 15 -25.59 -5.05 26.70
C LYS A 15 -24.73 -3.82 26.35
N ASP A 16 -24.29 -3.09 27.37
CA ASP A 16 -23.41 -1.95 27.17
C ASP A 16 -22.06 -2.37 26.59
N GLN A 17 -21.50 -3.45 27.12
CA GLN A 17 -20.24 -4.01 26.60
C GLN A 17 -20.37 -4.43 25.14
N ILE A 18 -21.48 -5.09 24.80
CA ILE A 18 -21.74 -5.52 23.43
C ILE A 18 -21.82 -4.30 22.48
N ARG A 19 -22.51 -3.24 22.92
CA ARG A 19 -22.60 -2.02 22.12
C ARG A 19 -21.23 -1.38 21.88
N ILE A 20 -20.42 -1.29 22.93
CA ILE A 20 -19.07 -0.74 22.83
C ILE A 20 -18.22 -1.58 21.90
N LEU A 21 -18.29 -2.90 22.02
CA LEU A 21 -17.53 -3.80 21.15
C LEU A 21 -17.96 -3.69 19.70
N LYS A 22 -19.27 -3.56 19.45
CA LYS A 22 -19.78 -3.36 18.09
C LYS A 22 -19.24 -2.08 17.48
N ASP A 23 -19.23 -1.00 18.27
CA ASP A 23 -18.70 0.28 17.82
C ASP A 23 -17.21 0.17 17.50
N GLU A 24 -16.45 -0.51 18.35
CA GLU A 24 -15.03 -0.76 18.11
C GLU A 24 -14.78 -1.57 16.83
N VAL A 25 -15.59 -2.59 16.60
CA VAL A 25 -15.51 -3.39 15.37
C VAL A 25 -15.80 -2.53 14.15
N ASP A 26 -16.83 -1.69 14.21
CA ASP A 26 -17.17 -0.79 13.11
C ASP A 26 -16.03 0.17 12.80
N GLU A 27 -15.42 0.74 13.84
CA GLU A 27 -14.25 1.61 13.66
C GLU A 27 -13.08 0.87 13.03
N MET A 28 -12.81 -0.33 13.50
CA MET A 28 -11.72 -1.14 12.94
C MET A 28 -11.98 -1.48 11.48
N GLN A 29 -13.22 -1.80 11.12
CA GLN A 29 -13.58 -2.08 9.73
C GLN A 29 -13.37 -0.86 8.84
N SER A 30 -13.74 0.32 9.33
CA SER A 30 -13.50 1.57 8.59
C SER A 30 -12.02 1.83 8.39
N LYS A 31 -11.22 1.64 9.44
CA LYS A 31 -9.76 1.80 9.36
C LYS A 31 -9.14 0.81 8.39
N LEU A 32 -9.63 -0.43 8.37
CA LEU A 32 -9.15 -1.43 7.43
C LEU A 32 -9.43 -1.04 5.99
N LYS A 33 -10.61 -0.52 5.71
CA LYS A 33 -10.96 -0.03 4.38
C LYS A 33 -10.03 1.10 3.93
N GLU A 34 -9.75 2.03 4.82
CA GLU A 34 -8.84 3.14 4.53
C GLU A 34 -7.43 2.63 4.23
N LYS A 35 -6.94 1.69 5.04
CA LYS A 35 -5.62 1.11 4.86
C LYS A 35 -5.54 0.29 3.57
N ASP A 36 -6.59 -0.46 3.24
CA ASP A 36 -6.65 -1.20 1.99
C ASP A 36 -6.58 -0.27 0.78
N SER A 37 -7.32 0.83 0.83
CA SER A 37 -7.27 1.82 -0.24
C SER A 37 -5.89 2.46 -0.37
N ALA A 38 -5.28 2.78 0.75
CA ALA A 38 -3.93 3.33 0.78
C ALA A 38 -2.90 2.32 0.24
N LEU A 39 -3.06 1.04 0.60
CA LEU A 39 -2.19 -0.01 0.13
C LEU A 39 -2.29 -0.20 -1.38
N LYS A 40 -3.51 -0.18 -1.91
CA LYS A 40 -3.73 -0.27 -3.36
C LYS A 40 -3.05 0.87 -4.10
N ARG A 41 -3.19 2.10 -3.58
CA ARG A 41 -2.53 3.26 -4.19
C ARG A 41 -1.02 3.14 -4.16
N THR A 42 -0.49 2.69 -3.02
CA THR A 42 0.95 2.49 -2.86
C THR A 42 1.46 1.40 -3.80
N SER A 43 0.72 0.30 -3.94
CA SER A 43 1.06 -0.78 -4.86
C SER A 43 1.09 -0.30 -6.31
N GLN A 44 0.12 0.52 -6.71
CA GLN A 44 0.10 1.10 -8.05
C GLN A 44 1.30 2.02 -8.29
N LYS A 45 1.62 2.85 -7.32
CA LYS A 45 2.81 3.72 -7.40
C LYS A 45 4.08 2.91 -7.54
N TYR A 46 4.17 1.82 -6.79
CA TYR A 46 5.31 0.92 -6.88
C TYR A 46 5.42 0.30 -8.27
N GLU A 47 4.32 -0.19 -8.82
CA GLU A 47 4.29 -0.77 -10.15
C GLU A 47 4.74 0.24 -11.22
N TYR A 48 4.24 1.47 -11.14
CA TYR A 48 4.66 2.53 -12.06
C TYR A 48 6.14 2.85 -11.91
N ALA A 49 6.63 2.88 -10.69
CA ALA A 49 8.05 3.14 -10.44
C ALA A 49 8.92 2.03 -11.01
N VAL A 50 8.51 0.78 -10.90
CA VAL A 50 9.22 -0.36 -11.48
C VAL A 50 9.23 -0.26 -13.00
N GLU A 51 8.10 0.06 -13.60
CA GLU A 51 8.01 0.25 -15.05
C GLU A 51 8.93 1.37 -15.53
N ASP A 52 8.93 2.49 -14.83
CA ASP A 52 9.79 3.62 -15.16
C ASP A 52 11.27 3.24 -15.02
N LEU A 53 11.60 2.48 -14.00
CA LEU A 53 12.97 2.00 -13.80
C LEU A 53 13.39 1.09 -14.94
N ASP A 54 12.53 0.17 -15.36
CA ASP A 54 12.81 -0.72 -16.48
C ASP A 54 13.04 0.06 -17.77
N LYS A 55 12.20 1.06 -18.03
CA LYS A 55 12.35 1.93 -19.21
C LYS A 55 13.67 2.68 -19.17
N ALA A 56 14.02 3.23 -18.00
CA ALA A 56 15.27 3.93 -17.82
C ALA A 56 16.47 3.01 -18.05
N ASN A 57 16.41 1.78 -17.56
CA ASN A 57 17.46 0.81 -17.76
C ASN A 57 17.64 0.43 -19.23
N ILE A 58 16.55 0.29 -19.96
CA ILE A 58 16.57 0.04 -21.39
C ILE A 58 17.24 1.20 -22.14
N GLU A 59 16.86 2.45 -21.78
CA GLU A 59 17.47 3.64 -22.35
C GLU A 59 18.97 3.71 -22.07
N ILE A 60 19.36 3.42 -20.85
CA ILE A 60 20.77 3.40 -20.47
C ILE A 60 21.53 2.40 -21.32
N LYS A 61 21.01 1.20 -21.50
CA LYS A 61 21.66 0.18 -22.33
C LYS A 61 21.79 0.61 -23.77
N LYS A 62 20.75 1.23 -24.33
CA LYS A 62 20.82 1.76 -25.68
C LYS A 62 21.89 2.82 -25.82
N LEU A 63 21.97 3.74 -24.87
CA LEU A 63 22.97 4.78 -24.87
C LEU A 63 24.37 4.21 -24.71
N GLU A 64 24.53 3.23 -23.86
CA GLU A 64 25.83 2.54 -23.70
C GLU A 64 26.29 1.87 -24.99
N GLU A 65 25.37 1.21 -25.70
CA GLU A 65 25.67 0.60 -26.97
C GLU A 65 26.03 1.64 -28.04
N GLN A 66 25.32 2.76 -28.05
CA GLN A 66 25.64 3.87 -28.96
C GLN A 66 27.03 4.45 -28.67
N ILE A 67 27.37 4.60 -27.41
CA ILE A 67 28.69 5.08 -27.00
C ILE A 67 29.76 4.09 -27.44
N LYS A 68 29.55 2.80 -27.26
CA LYS A 68 30.48 1.76 -27.71
C LYS A 68 30.69 1.82 -29.21
N THR A 69 29.61 1.93 -29.98
CA THR A 69 29.68 2.07 -31.41
C THR A 69 30.42 3.31 -31.83
N PHE A 70 30.15 4.42 -31.16
CA PHE A 70 30.82 5.69 -31.41
C PHE A 70 32.32 5.57 -31.11
N LYS A 71 32.70 4.99 -29.99
CA LYS A 71 34.10 4.77 -29.62
C LYS A 71 34.80 3.78 -30.52
N GLY A 72 34.06 2.83 -31.08
CA GLY A 72 34.61 1.87 -32.00
C GLY A 72 34.94 2.42 -33.38
N LYS A 73 34.54 3.68 -33.67
CA LYS A 73 34.76 4.33 -34.96
C LYS A 73 35.48 5.69 -34.82
N PRO A 74 36.50 5.81 -33.96
CA PRO A 74 37.14 7.11 -33.77
C PRO A 74 37.85 7.62 -35.00
N SER A 75 38.44 6.74 -35.77
CA SER A 75 39.16 7.12 -36.99
C SER A 75 38.24 7.78 -38.02
N LYS A 76 37.01 7.35 -38.10
CA LYS A 76 36.05 7.96 -39.04
C LYS A 76 35.61 9.32 -38.59
N ILE A 77 35.61 9.58 -37.31
CA ILE A 77 35.21 10.85 -36.75
C ILE A 77 36.32 11.90 -36.91
N LEU A 78 37.53 11.46 -36.72
CA LEU A 78 38.70 12.34 -36.83
C LEU A 78 39.04 12.73 -38.27
N THR A 79 38.58 11.95 -39.17
CA THR A 79 38.76 12.27 -40.59
C THR A 79 37.58 13.06 -41.15
#